data_30a11176a030e3b6358f8daaf74af437
#
_entry.id   30a11176a030e3b6358f8daaf74af437
#
_cell.length_a   1.000
_cell.length_b   1.000
_cell.length_c   1.000
_cell.angle_alpha   90.00
_cell.angle_beta   90.00
_cell.angle_gamma   90.00
#
_symmetry.space_group_name_H-M   'P 1'
#
loop_
_entity.id
_entity.type
_entity.pdbx_description
1 polymer ?
#
loop_
_entity_poly.entity_id
_entity_poly.type
_entity_poly.pdbx_seq_one_letter_code
_entity_poly.pdbx_strand_id
1 'polypeptide(L)' 'RELILRMLTRTRWNRKEAAENLGISYKALLYKIKENGLDKAS' A
#
# COMPACT_ATOMS: atom_id res chain seq x y z
N ARG A 1 -4.88 5.38 -6.21
CA ARG A 1 -3.51 5.05 -6.56
C ARG A 1 -2.49 5.93 -5.83
N GLU A 2 -2.64 7.23 -5.94
CA GLU A 2 -1.71 8.14 -5.30
C GLU A 2 -1.75 8.04 -3.78
N LEU A 3 -2.93 7.82 -3.22
CA LEU A 3 -3.06 7.69 -1.78
C LEU A 3 -2.28 6.49 -1.27
N ILE A 4 -2.36 5.39 -1.98
CA ILE A 4 -1.67 4.17 -1.59
C ILE A 4 -0.15 4.37 -1.70
N LEU A 5 0.29 4.94 -2.81
CA LEU A 5 1.72 5.18 -3.00
C LEU A 5 2.26 6.16 -1.97
N ARG A 6 1.48 7.20 -1.69
CA ARG A 6 1.88 8.20 -0.71
C ARG A 6 2.01 7.58 0.68
N MET A 7 1.06 6.71 1.04
CA MET A 7 1.10 6.06 2.34
C MET A 7 2.27 5.09 2.42
N LEU A 8 2.54 4.36 1.36
CA LEU A 8 3.68 3.45 1.31
C LEU A 8 5.00 4.21 1.45
N THR A 9 5.11 5.34 0.75
CA THR A 9 6.30 6.17 0.85
C THR A 9 6.49 6.67 2.28
N ARG A 10 5.40 7.05 2.91
CA ARG A 10 5.42 7.56 4.27
C ARG A 10 5.87 6.52 5.28
N THR A 11 5.47 5.27 5.06
CA THR A 11 5.81 4.17 5.95
C THR A 11 7.05 3.42 5.49
N ARG A 12 7.75 3.95 4.49
CA ARG A 12 8.94 3.33 3.93
C ARG A 12 8.64 1.93 3.40
N TRP A 13 7.47 1.81 2.73
CA TRP A 13 6.99 0.56 2.16
C TRP A 13 6.73 -0.53 3.19
N ASN A 14 6.45 -0.11 4.42
CA ASN A 14 5.96 -1.03 5.44
C ASN A 14 4.47 -1.25 5.17
N ARG A 15 4.15 -2.30 4.43
CA ARG A 15 2.79 -2.55 3.99
C ARG A 15 1.81 -2.73 5.14
N LYS A 16 2.26 -3.41 6.19
CA LYS A 16 1.41 -3.63 7.35
C LYS A 16 1.00 -2.31 8.00
N GLU A 17 1.97 -1.44 8.20
CA GLU A 17 1.72 -0.13 8.79
C GLU A 17 0.87 0.73 7.88
N ALA A 18 1.14 0.66 6.57
CA ALA A 18 0.35 1.42 5.61
C ALA A 18 -1.11 0.99 5.62
N ALA A 19 -1.35 -0.33 5.73
CA ALA A 19 -2.72 -0.83 5.79
C ALA A 19 -3.42 -0.30 7.03
N GLU A 20 -2.74 -0.29 8.17
CA GLU A 20 -3.31 0.22 9.40
C GLU A 20 -3.65 1.70 9.28
N ASN A 21 -2.76 2.47 8.68
CA ASN A 21 -2.99 3.90 8.49
C ASN A 21 -4.14 4.18 7.53
N LEU A 22 -4.34 3.28 6.56
CA LEU A 22 -5.44 3.41 5.61
C LEU A 22 -6.75 2.85 6.15
N GLY A 23 -6.69 2.13 7.26
CA GLY A 23 -7.87 1.53 7.85
C GLY A 23 -8.39 0.33 7.08
N ILE A 24 -7.51 -0.38 6.42
CA ILE A 24 -7.87 -1.59 5.66
C ILE A 24 -7.01 -2.75 6.11
N SER A 25 -7.44 -3.97 5.72
CA SER A 25 -6.68 -5.15 6.09
C SER A 25 -5.40 -5.23 5.23
N TYR A 26 -4.43 -5.97 5.75
CA TYR A 26 -3.18 -6.16 5.03
C TYR A 26 -3.41 -6.79 3.65
N LYS A 27 -4.30 -7.79 3.61
CA LYS A 27 -4.63 -8.44 2.34
C LYS A 27 -5.26 -7.48 1.35
N ALA A 28 -6.14 -6.61 1.84
CA ALA A 28 -6.77 -5.62 0.98
C ALA A 28 -5.74 -4.68 0.38
N LEU A 29 -4.75 -4.29 1.19
CA LEU A 29 -3.70 -3.41 0.71
C LEU A 29 -2.87 -4.11 -0.37
N LEU A 30 -2.51 -5.37 -0.14
CA LEU A 30 -1.74 -6.13 -1.12
C LEU A 30 -2.47 -6.22 -2.45
N TYR A 31 -3.78 -6.45 -2.38
CA TYR A 31 -4.60 -6.52 -3.57
C TYR A 31 -4.59 -5.18 -4.31
N LYS A 32 -4.72 -4.09 -3.57
CA LYS A 32 -4.73 -2.76 -4.18
C LYS A 32 -3.38 -2.42 -4.80
N ILE A 33 -2.31 -2.81 -4.15
CA ILE A 33 -0.97 -2.60 -4.69
C ILE A 33 -0.82 -3.32 -6.03
N LYS A 34 -1.27 -4.55 -6.07
CA LYS A 34 -1.20 -5.36 -7.28
C LYS A 34 -2.08 -4.78 -8.38
N GLU A 35 -3.29 -4.38 -8.02
CA GLU A 35 -4.26 -3.85 -8.97
C GLU A 35 -3.76 -2.56 -9.61
N ASN A 36 -3.04 -1.75 -8.86
CA ASN A 36 -2.50 -0.50 -9.36
C ASN A 36 -1.13 -0.64 -9.99
N GLY A 37 -0.62 -1.85 -10.04
CA GLY A 37 0.68 -2.11 -10.64
C GLY A 37 1.85 -1.59 -9.85
N LEU A 38 1.64 -1.26 -8.60
CA LEU A 38 2.70 -0.70 -7.76
C LEU A 38 3.75 -1.75 -7.37
N ASP A 39 3.35 -3.01 -7.38
CA ASP A 39 4.28 -4.09 -7.05
C ASP A 39 5.35 -4.26 -8.11
N LYS A 40 5.08 -3.82 -9.32
CA LYS A 40 6.04 -3.92 -10.41
C LYS A 40 7.12 -2.85 -10.32
N ALA A 41 6.85 -1.79 -9.59
CA ALA A 41 7.79 -0.70 -9.43
C ALA A 41 8.85 -1.01 -8.37
N SER A 42 8.60 -2.00 -7.56
CA SER A 42 9.54 -2.42 -6.53
C SER A 42 10.43 -3.58 -7.02
#